data_ee30702af4c9eaa43279069577751f4d
#
_entry.id   ee30702af4c9eaa43279069577751f4d
#
_cell.length_a   1.000
_cell.length_b   1.000
_cell.length_c   1.000
_cell.angle_alpha   90.00
_cell.angle_beta   90.00
_cell.angle_gamma   90.00
#
_symmetry.space_group_name_H-M   'P 1'
#
loop_
_entity.id
_entity.type
_entity.pdbx_description
1 polymer ?
#
loop_
_entity_poly.entity_id
_entity_poly.type
_entity_poly.pdbx_seq_one_letter_code
_entity_poly.pdbx_strand_id
1 'polypeptide(L)'
;IILHDVGWKEVPEDIQSKAFGPKASMPEWNRVHEVEGAKIAGHILRKVNYRKDKILEIQEIIKGHDSRKEPISLNDSIVKDADKLWRYSEIAIRRVQMGFGLTFEECIERLCQNLEPWFLTKSGKRMATEEIEKRMKAPKKAGSEM
;
A
#
# COMPACT_ATOMS: atom_id res chain seq x y z
N ILE A 1 -4.88 -1.50 9.92
CA ILE A 1 -3.99 -1.96 8.82
C ILE A 1 -4.15 -3.45 8.49
N ILE A 2 -4.33 -4.40 9.46
CA ILE A 2 -4.38 -5.85 9.19
C ILE A 2 -5.47 -6.22 8.17
N LEU A 3 -6.60 -5.55 8.17
CA LEU A 3 -7.76 -5.87 7.31
C LEU A 3 -7.91 -4.94 6.11
N HIS A 4 -6.98 -4.00 5.84
CA HIS A 4 -7.19 -2.97 4.83
C HIS A 4 -7.34 -3.55 3.42
N ASP A 5 -6.59 -4.59 3.11
CA ASP A 5 -6.54 -5.23 1.79
C ASP A 5 -7.41 -6.49 1.64
N VAL A 6 -8.19 -6.85 2.67
CA VAL A 6 -9.00 -8.08 2.64
C VAL A 6 -10.02 -8.11 1.49
N GLY A 7 -10.35 -6.96 0.94
CA GLY A 7 -11.27 -6.82 -0.20
C GLY A 7 -10.71 -7.29 -1.54
N TRP A 8 -9.39 -7.47 -1.68
CA TRP A 8 -8.81 -8.02 -2.90
C TRP A 8 -9.35 -9.40 -3.26
N LYS A 9 -9.83 -10.17 -2.29
CA LYS A 9 -10.49 -11.46 -2.56
C LYS A 9 -11.78 -11.35 -3.40
N GLU A 10 -12.38 -10.17 -3.47
CA GLU A 10 -13.59 -9.90 -4.27
C GLU A 10 -13.23 -9.34 -5.68
N VAL A 11 -11.95 -9.14 -5.96
CA VAL A 11 -11.44 -8.73 -7.27
C VAL A 11 -10.93 -9.98 -7.99
N PRO A 12 -11.39 -10.28 -9.22
CA PRO A 12 -10.92 -11.43 -9.99
C PRO A 12 -9.39 -11.44 -10.14
N GLU A 13 -8.76 -12.61 -10.02
CA GLU A 13 -7.29 -12.74 -10.02
C GLU A 13 -6.62 -12.16 -11.28
N ASP A 14 -7.24 -12.36 -12.45
CA ASP A 14 -6.75 -11.83 -13.72
C ASP A 14 -6.86 -10.30 -13.82
N ILE A 15 -7.65 -9.66 -12.96
CA ILE A 15 -7.81 -8.21 -12.85
C ILE A 15 -6.85 -7.61 -11.83
N GLN A 16 -6.52 -8.32 -10.75
CA GLN A 16 -5.69 -7.79 -9.67
C GLN A 16 -4.39 -7.19 -10.18
N SER A 17 -3.66 -7.90 -11.05
CA SER A 17 -2.39 -7.39 -11.61
C SER A 17 -2.55 -6.17 -12.52
N LYS A 18 -3.77 -5.90 -13.00
CA LYS A 18 -4.10 -4.75 -13.85
C LYS A 18 -4.63 -3.56 -13.06
N ALA A 19 -5.08 -3.82 -11.82
CA ALA A 19 -5.69 -2.81 -10.96
C ALA A 19 -4.67 -1.94 -10.21
N PHE A 20 -3.47 -2.45 -9.96
CA PHE A 20 -2.44 -1.74 -9.18
C PHE A 20 -1.08 -1.70 -9.86
N GLY A 21 -0.16 -0.91 -9.29
CA GLY A 21 1.23 -0.83 -9.73
C GLY A 21 1.50 0.28 -10.75
N PRO A 22 2.76 0.38 -11.22
CA PRO A 22 3.21 1.47 -12.09
C PRO A 22 2.52 1.55 -13.46
N LYS A 23 1.97 0.43 -13.92
CA LYS A 23 1.35 0.28 -15.24
C LYS A 23 -0.11 -0.17 -15.14
N ALA A 24 -0.81 0.25 -14.06
CA ALA A 24 -2.21 -0.10 -13.87
C ALA A 24 -3.05 0.33 -15.06
N SER A 25 -3.78 -0.62 -15.67
CA SER A 25 -4.67 -0.40 -16.81
C SER A 25 -6.16 -0.40 -16.43
N MET A 26 -6.49 -0.89 -15.22
CA MET A 26 -7.85 -0.98 -14.68
C MET A 26 -7.91 -0.47 -13.23
N PRO A 27 -7.52 0.80 -12.98
CA PRO A 27 -7.40 1.34 -11.61
C PRO A 27 -8.74 1.47 -10.88
N GLU A 28 -9.87 1.43 -11.57
CA GLU A 28 -11.21 1.47 -10.99
C GLU A 28 -11.47 0.30 -10.04
N TRP A 29 -10.80 -0.83 -10.22
CA TRP A 29 -10.91 -2.00 -9.34
C TRP A 29 -10.29 -1.77 -7.95
N ASN A 30 -9.41 -0.77 -7.81
CA ASN A 30 -8.96 -0.33 -6.49
C ASN A 30 -10.15 0.13 -5.63
N ARG A 31 -11.17 0.72 -6.25
CA ARG A 31 -12.38 1.12 -5.50
C ARG A 31 -13.20 -0.07 -5.03
N VAL A 32 -13.22 -1.13 -5.81
CA VAL A 32 -13.92 -2.38 -5.46
C VAL A 32 -13.30 -3.00 -4.21
N HIS A 33 -11.96 -3.18 -4.17
CA HIS A 33 -11.32 -3.78 -3.00
C HIS A 33 -11.48 -2.94 -1.72
N GLU A 34 -11.47 -1.61 -1.82
CA GLU A 34 -11.71 -0.72 -0.68
C GLU A 34 -13.12 -0.89 -0.10
N VAL A 35 -14.13 -0.86 -0.97
CA VAL A 35 -15.54 -0.95 -0.56
C VAL A 35 -15.87 -2.32 0.02
N GLU A 36 -15.50 -3.38 -0.68
CA GLU A 36 -15.73 -4.75 -0.22
C GLU A 36 -14.87 -5.08 1.01
N GLY A 37 -13.63 -4.59 1.06
CA GLY A 37 -12.75 -4.71 2.22
C GLY A 37 -13.36 -4.09 3.49
N ALA A 38 -13.97 -2.91 3.37
CA ALA A 38 -14.65 -2.26 4.49
C ALA A 38 -15.85 -3.09 5.01
N LYS A 39 -16.63 -3.70 4.11
CA LYS A 39 -17.75 -4.58 4.48
C LYS A 39 -17.26 -5.83 5.21
N ILE A 40 -16.24 -6.50 4.65
CA ILE A 40 -15.65 -7.71 5.22
C ILE A 40 -15.03 -7.42 6.58
N ALA A 41 -14.23 -6.36 6.69
CA ALA A 41 -13.61 -5.94 7.94
C ALA A 41 -14.67 -5.66 9.02
N GLY A 42 -15.74 -4.94 8.69
CA GLY A 42 -16.85 -4.69 9.60
C GLY A 42 -17.55 -5.96 10.07
N HIS A 43 -17.70 -6.96 9.18
CA HIS A 43 -18.28 -8.25 9.56
C HIS A 43 -17.36 -9.03 10.52
N ILE A 44 -16.06 -9.11 10.21
CA ILE A 44 -15.06 -9.78 11.05
C ILE A 44 -15.00 -9.13 12.44
N LEU A 45 -14.89 -7.80 12.49
CA LEU A 45 -14.77 -7.07 13.75
C LEU A 45 -15.99 -7.23 14.65
N ARG A 46 -17.20 -7.28 14.07
CA ARG A 46 -18.43 -7.60 14.84
C ARG A 46 -18.42 -9.01 15.38
N LYS A 47 -17.97 -10.01 14.61
CA LYS A 47 -17.88 -11.42 15.06
C LYS A 47 -16.94 -11.62 16.24
N VAL A 48 -15.84 -10.86 16.31
CA VAL A 48 -14.90 -10.93 17.43
C VAL A 48 -15.23 -9.94 18.55
N ASN A 49 -16.44 -9.39 18.56
CA ASN A 49 -16.92 -8.42 19.56
C ASN A 49 -16.00 -7.21 19.74
N TYR A 50 -15.41 -6.71 18.64
CA TYR A 50 -14.56 -5.52 18.69
C TYR A 50 -15.39 -4.29 19.09
N ARG A 51 -14.75 -3.25 19.62
CA ARG A 51 -15.40 -2.02 20.07
C ARG A 51 -16.23 -1.39 18.96
N LYS A 52 -17.55 -1.26 19.18
CA LYS A 52 -18.51 -0.78 18.18
C LYS A 52 -18.20 0.63 17.68
N ASP A 53 -17.74 1.53 18.57
CA ASP A 53 -17.36 2.90 18.24
C ASP A 53 -16.15 2.96 17.28
N LYS A 54 -15.30 1.93 17.28
CA LYS A 54 -14.12 1.83 16.41
C LYS A 54 -14.41 1.13 15.08
N ILE A 55 -15.42 0.29 14.99
CA ILE A 55 -15.73 -0.44 13.75
C ILE A 55 -16.05 0.52 12.62
N LEU A 56 -16.85 1.56 12.86
CA LEU A 56 -17.21 2.54 11.85
C LEU A 56 -15.99 3.34 11.37
N GLU A 57 -15.14 3.78 12.29
CA GLU A 57 -13.89 4.47 11.94
C GLU A 57 -13.00 3.58 11.05
N ILE A 58 -12.81 2.31 11.44
CA ILE A 58 -11.99 1.36 10.68
C ILE A 58 -12.57 1.12 9.29
N GLN A 59 -13.89 0.95 9.17
CA GLN A 59 -14.55 0.77 7.88
C GLN A 59 -14.36 2.00 6.97
N GLU A 60 -14.50 3.22 7.50
CA GLU A 60 -14.31 4.44 6.71
C GLU A 60 -12.84 4.65 6.31
N ILE A 61 -11.88 4.28 7.15
CA ILE A 61 -10.46 4.27 6.79
C ILE A 61 -10.23 3.29 5.64
N ILE A 62 -10.65 2.03 5.76
CA ILE A 62 -10.47 1.00 4.72
C ILE A 62 -11.10 1.44 3.41
N LYS A 63 -12.31 1.99 3.46
CA LYS A 63 -13.08 2.43 2.30
C LYS A 63 -12.40 3.54 1.46
N GLY A 64 -11.33 4.13 1.95
CA GLY A 64 -10.64 5.20 1.22
C GLY A 64 -9.13 5.20 1.41
N HIS A 65 -8.52 4.07 1.82
CA HIS A 65 -7.10 4.05 2.16
C HIS A 65 -6.19 4.28 0.93
N ASP A 66 -6.62 3.87 -0.26
CA ASP A 66 -5.89 4.09 -1.52
C ASP A 66 -6.44 5.27 -2.33
N SER A 67 -7.77 5.35 -2.52
CA SER A 67 -8.37 6.28 -3.47
C SER A 67 -8.58 7.69 -2.91
N ARG A 68 -8.84 7.84 -1.61
CA ARG A 68 -9.09 9.14 -0.98
C ARG A 68 -7.77 9.88 -0.73
N LYS A 69 -7.63 11.07 -1.33
CA LYS A 69 -6.43 11.90 -1.19
C LYS A 69 -6.30 12.50 0.20
N GLU A 70 -7.35 13.15 0.69
CA GLU A 70 -7.35 13.81 1.99
C GLU A 70 -7.72 12.83 3.10
N PRO A 71 -6.89 12.68 4.15
CA PRO A 71 -7.20 11.81 5.27
C PRO A 71 -8.35 12.37 6.11
N ILE A 72 -9.19 11.50 6.66
CA ILE A 72 -10.30 11.89 7.54
C ILE A 72 -9.90 11.99 9.02
N SER A 73 -8.73 11.47 9.38
CA SER A 73 -8.21 11.48 10.75
C SER A 73 -6.71 11.20 10.77
N LEU A 74 -6.07 11.39 11.94
CA LEU A 74 -4.69 10.97 12.15
C LEU A 74 -4.52 9.45 11.98
N ASN A 75 -5.49 8.65 12.42
CA ASN A 75 -5.46 7.20 12.22
C ASN A 75 -5.47 6.82 10.73
N ASP A 76 -6.26 7.52 9.92
CA ASP A 76 -6.28 7.33 8.45
C ASP A 76 -4.93 7.70 7.83
N SER A 77 -4.34 8.83 8.24
CA SER A 77 -2.99 9.23 7.79
C SER A 77 -1.94 8.15 8.11
N ILE A 78 -1.97 7.61 9.33
CA ILE A 78 -1.04 6.56 9.76
C ILE A 78 -1.24 5.27 8.96
N VAL A 79 -2.48 4.88 8.68
CA VAL A 79 -2.77 3.67 7.88
C VAL A 79 -2.29 3.84 6.45
N LYS A 80 -2.54 5.00 5.84
CA LYS A 80 -2.06 5.32 4.49
C LYS A 80 -0.54 5.31 4.39
N ASP A 81 0.14 5.92 5.37
CA ASP A 81 1.60 5.94 5.44
C ASP A 81 2.17 4.52 5.60
N ALA A 82 1.58 3.71 6.49
CA ALA A 82 2.02 2.34 6.73
C ALA A 82 1.86 1.44 5.50
N ASP A 83 0.76 1.59 4.75
CA ASP A 83 0.56 0.90 3.49
C ASP A 83 1.60 1.32 2.44
N LYS A 84 1.87 2.62 2.30
CA LYS A 84 2.88 3.10 1.34
C LYS A 84 4.29 2.70 1.75
N LEU A 85 4.59 2.68 3.06
CA LEU A 85 5.93 2.35 3.57
C LEU A 85 6.39 0.94 3.18
N TRP A 86 5.47 -0.04 3.09
CA TRP A 86 5.81 -1.38 2.64
C TRP A 86 6.49 -1.37 1.25
N ARG A 87 6.08 -0.46 0.36
CA ARG A 87 6.61 -0.32 -1.02
C ARG A 87 8.10 0.05 -1.05
N TYR A 88 8.65 0.56 0.06
CA TYR A 88 10.06 0.90 0.24
C TYR A 88 10.91 -0.28 0.72
N SER A 89 10.29 -1.43 1.00
CA SER A 89 11.01 -2.65 1.41
C SER A 89 11.73 -3.31 0.24
N GLU A 90 12.80 -4.06 0.54
CA GLU A 90 13.53 -4.83 -0.48
C GLU A 90 12.62 -5.81 -1.23
N ILE A 91 11.70 -6.47 -0.51
CA ILE A 91 10.76 -7.42 -1.10
C ILE A 91 9.83 -6.74 -2.10
N ALA A 92 9.30 -5.57 -1.77
CA ALA A 92 8.41 -4.82 -2.65
C ALA A 92 9.15 -4.34 -3.91
N ILE A 93 10.37 -3.80 -3.76
CA ILE A 93 11.20 -3.36 -4.89
C ILE A 93 11.47 -4.53 -5.82
N ARG A 94 11.89 -5.69 -5.30
CA ARG A 94 12.11 -6.89 -6.12
C ARG A 94 10.85 -7.35 -6.85
N ARG A 95 9.68 -7.31 -6.19
CA ARG A 95 8.40 -7.65 -6.84
C ARG A 95 8.07 -6.71 -8.00
N VAL A 96 8.32 -5.41 -7.82
CA VAL A 96 8.11 -4.42 -8.90
C VAL A 96 9.08 -4.65 -10.05
N GLN A 97 10.36 -4.93 -9.78
CA GLN A 97 11.33 -5.27 -10.79
C GLN A 97 10.89 -6.50 -11.62
N MET A 98 10.53 -7.59 -10.93
CA MET A 98 10.12 -8.84 -11.59
C MET A 98 8.77 -8.70 -12.33
N GLY A 99 7.80 -8.02 -11.71
CA GLY A 99 6.44 -7.93 -12.26
C GLY A 99 6.30 -6.92 -13.41
N PHE A 100 7.11 -5.86 -13.41
CA PHE A 100 6.98 -4.75 -14.36
C PHE A 100 8.23 -4.50 -15.21
N GLY A 101 9.29 -5.29 -15.01
CA GLY A 101 10.54 -5.17 -15.77
C GLY A 101 11.30 -3.87 -15.51
N LEU A 102 11.16 -3.27 -14.32
CA LEU A 102 11.88 -2.05 -13.95
C LEU A 102 13.27 -2.39 -13.40
N THR A 103 14.24 -1.53 -13.67
CA THR A 103 15.56 -1.59 -13.03
C THR A 103 15.47 -1.17 -11.56
N PHE A 104 16.51 -1.45 -10.79
CA PHE A 104 16.59 -0.97 -9.41
C PHE A 104 16.60 0.55 -9.35
N GLU A 105 17.35 1.20 -10.22
CA GLU A 105 17.48 2.65 -10.33
C GLU A 105 16.12 3.31 -10.63
N GLU A 106 15.36 2.78 -11.59
CA GLU A 106 14.00 3.25 -11.90
C GLU A 106 13.05 3.08 -10.72
N CYS A 107 13.17 1.98 -9.97
CA CYS A 107 12.38 1.78 -8.75
C CYS A 107 12.70 2.84 -7.69
N ILE A 108 13.99 3.10 -7.42
CA ILE A 108 14.43 4.09 -6.43
C ILE A 108 14.01 5.50 -6.85
N GLU A 109 14.21 5.88 -8.12
CA GLU A 109 13.78 7.18 -8.63
C GLU A 109 12.28 7.39 -8.43
N ARG A 110 11.47 6.39 -8.76
CA ARG A 110 10.02 6.43 -8.55
C ARG A 110 9.66 6.59 -7.07
N LEU A 111 10.34 5.88 -6.16
CA LEU A 111 10.12 6.01 -4.72
C LEU A 111 10.48 7.41 -4.20
N CYS A 112 11.60 7.98 -4.67
CA CYS A 112 11.99 9.35 -4.35
C CYS A 112 10.95 10.38 -4.82
N GLN A 113 10.45 10.26 -6.05
CA GLN A 113 9.42 11.14 -6.61
C GLN A 113 8.11 11.08 -5.83
N ASN A 114 7.79 9.92 -5.23
CA ASN A 114 6.56 9.72 -4.47
C ASN A 114 6.70 9.97 -2.96
N LEU A 115 7.86 10.32 -2.46
CA LEU A 115 8.08 10.54 -1.04
C LEU A 115 7.14 11.63 -0.48
N GLU A 116 7.11 12.80 -1.11
CA GLU A 116 6.26 13.91 -0.68
C GLU A 116 4.77 13.66 -0.91
N PRO A 117 4.31 13.21 -2.09
CA PRO A 117 2.88 13.02 -2.33
C PRO A 117 2.25 11.82 -1.61
N TRP A 118 3.05 10.81 -1.21
CA TRP A 118 2.50 9.60 -0.59
C TRP A 118 2.41 9.65 0.92
N PHE A 119 3.34 10.35 1.60
CA PHE A 119 3.39 10.35 3.06
C PHE A 119 2.76 11.61 3.66
N LEU A 120 1.82 11.40 4.56
CA LEU A 120 1.02 12.43 5.19
C LEU A 120 1.60 12.88 6.53
N THR A 121 2.37 12.00 7.20
CA THR A 121 2.97 12.30 8.50
C THR A 121 4.49 12.51 8.40
N LYS A 122 5.02 13.32 9.31
CA LYS A 122 6.48 13.51 9.43
C LYS A 122 7.21 12.19 9.71
N SER A 123 6.59 11.31 10.51
CA SER A 123 7.15 10.00 10.85
C SER A 123 7.19 9.08 9.62
N GLY A 124 6.13 9.03 8.84
CA GLY A 124 6.07 8.25 7.60
C GLY A 124 7.13 8.70 6.60
N LYS A 125 7.26 10.02 6.36
CA LYS A 125 8.30 10.59 5.49
C LYS A 125 9.70 10.22 5.96
N ARG A 126 9.99 10.39 7.25
CA ARG A 126 11.30 10.04 7.81
C ARG A 126 11.62 8.56 7.62
N MET A 127 10.69 7.65 7.94
CA MET A 127 10.90 6.21 7.79
C MET A 127 11.11 5.82 6.33
N ALA A 128 10.37 6.40 5.40
CA ALA A 128 10.54 6.14 3.97
C ALA A 128 11.90 6.64 3.45
N THR A 129 12.35 7.82 3.91
CA THR A 129 13.68 8.33 3.59
C THR A 129 14.79 7.41 4.09
N GLU A 130 14.70 6.95 5.35
CA GLU A 130 15.65 6.01 5.93
C GLU A 130 15.71 4.69 5.15
N GLU A 131 14.56 4.17 4.68
CA GLU A 131 14.52 2.97 3.85
C GLU A 131 15.17 3.19 2.47
N ILE A 132 14.94 4.33 1.80
CA ILE A 132 15.62 4.66 0.54
C ILE A 132 17.15 4.68 0.76
N GLU A 133 17.62 5.40 1.75
CA GLU A 133 19.06 5.48 2.05
C GLU A 133 19.67 4.11 2.33
N LYS A 134 18.97 3.27 3.08
CA LYS A 134 19.38 1.90 3.38
C LYS A 134 19.51 1.06 2.11
N ARG A 135 18.56 1.18 1.15
CA ARG A 135 18.62 0.46 -0.12
C ARG A 135 19.76 0.95 -1.00
N MET A 136 19.99 2.26 -1.05
CA MET A 136 21.08 2.84 -1.83
C MET A 136 22.49 2.48 -1.30
N LYS A 137 22.60 2.30 0.03
CA LYS A 137 23.87 1.89 0.68
C LYS A 137 24.12 0.39 0.65
N ALA A 138 23.08 -0.42 0.41
CA ALA A 138 23.24 -1.87 0.34
C ALA A 138 24.11 -2.26 -0.87
N PRO A 139 25.13 -3.14 -0.70
CA PRO A 139 25.93 -3.58 -1.82
C PRO A 139 25.00 -4.24 -2.86
N LYS A 140 25.14 -3.81 -4.14
CA LYS A 140 24.44 -4.46 -5.26
C LYS A 140 24.84 -5.94 -5.22
N LYS A 141 23.96 -6.82 -4.79
CA LYS A 141 24.21 -8.26 -4.95
C LYS A 141 24.34 -8.50 -6.44
N ALA A 142 25.56 -8.88 -6.86
CA ALA A 142 25.83 -9.31 -8.23
C ALA A 142 24.75 -10.32 -8.62
N GLY A 143 24.12 -10.10 -9.77
CA GLY A 143 23.05 -10.92 -10.25
C GLY A 143 23.43 -12.40 -10.16
N SER A 144 22.60 -13.19 -9.53
CA SER A 144 22.61 -14.64 -9.80
C SER A 144 22.11 -14.79 -11.23
N GLU A 145 23.07 -14.87 -12.14
CA GLU A 145 22.83 -15.48 -13.43
C GLU A 145 22.30 -16.90 -13.17
N MET A 146 21.07 -17.16 -13.51
CA MET A 146 20.55 -18.45 -13.92
C MET A 146 19.49 -18.24 -14.98
#